data_a05242388c79cc9350211c0b6b8d6e65
#
_entry.id   a05242388c79cc9350211c0b6b8d6e65
#
_cell.length_a   1.000
_cell.length_b   1.000
_cell.length_c   1.000
_cell.angle_alpha   90.00
_cell.angle_beta   90.00
_cell.angle_gamma   90.00
#
_symmetry.space_group_name_H-M   'P 1'
#
loop_
_entity.id
_entity.type
_entity.pdbx_description
1 polymer ?
#
loop_
_entity_poly.entity_id
_entity_poly.type
_entity_poly.pdbx_seq_one_letter_code
_entity_poly.pdbx_strand_id
1 'polypeptide(L)'
;MVEKKRWRDLVQPDAWYHLARFRFLPGRKAALHTHDFPEIFWIESGQARHAINGQNKRLNTGDLIFIRAPDQHVLIPSDENGFTLVNLAFPDAVLADLLTRHGDVLAPFHNSAPALPARLRLDERQVQFLGNEVAILARAVHRRLVLERFLLGLYALVEPAATSETACLPDWLALACERIQERHYFSRGSAGLVSAAGRSPEHVARVVRAHFGCTPSDYVNRIRMEHAARELRLSSRPVVEISLECGIEDLSHFYALFRAAFGQTPRRYRMTNHHLF
;
A
#
# COMPACT_ATOMS: atom_id res chain seq x y z
N MET A 1 15.84 34.82 -7.40
CA MET A 1 16.88 33.82 -7.09
C MET A 1 16.16 32.66 -6.43
N VAL A 2 16.40 31.40 -6.88
CA VAL A 2 15.81 30.21 -6.26
C VAL A 2 16.62 29.88 -5.01
N GLU A 3 15.96 29.77 -3.87
CA GLU A 3 16.60 29.39 -2.60
C GLU A 3 17.05 27.93 -2.65
N LYS A 4 18.29 27.63 -2.24
CA LYS A 4 18.79 26.26 -2.12
C LYS A 4 18.85 25.85 -0.66
N LYS A 5 17.96 24.93 -0.25
CA LYS A 5 18.00 24.33 1.09
C LYS A 5 19.02 23.19 1.11
N ARG A 6 19.81 23.11 2.15
CA ARG A 6 20.82 22.06 2.31
C ARG A 6 20.45 21.16 3.47
N TRP A 7 20.73 19.88 3.33
CA TRP A 7 20.47 18.89 4.38
C TRP A 7 21.04 19.30 5.74
N ARG A 8 22.32 19.71 5.76
CA ARG A 8 23.03 20.12 6.98
C ARG A 8 22.42 21.32 7.71
N ASP A 9 21.64 22.14 7.00
CA ASP A 9 21.00 23.34 7.56
C ASP A 9 19.57 23.03 8.07
N LEU A 10 19.04 21.84 7.71
CA LEU A 10 17.69 21.42 8.04
C LEU A 10 17.62 20.59 9.34
N VAL A 11 18.67 19.83 9.65
CA VAL A 11 18.66 18.85 10.75
C VAL A 11 19.94 18.94 11.59
N GLN A 12 19.85 18.36 12.80
CA GLN A 12 21.02 18.14 13.66
C GLN A 12 21.96 17.08 13.05
N PRO A 13 23.27 17.11 13.35
CA PRO A 13 24.27 16.24 12.73
C PRO A 13 23.95 14.74 12.78
N ASP A 14 23.29 14.27 13.83
CA ASP A 14 22.99 12.84 14.05
C ASP A 14 21.60 12.42 13.54
N ALA A 15 20.82 13.33 12.95
CA ALA A 15 19.50 13.04 12.48
C ALA A 15 19.52 12.42 11.07
N TRP A 16 18.79 11.33 10.90
CA TRP A 16 18.67 10.61 9.62
C TRP A 16 17.42 10.99 8.82
N TYR A 17 16.56 11.83 9.38
CA TYR A 17 15.39 12.36 8.68
C TYR A 17 14.90 13.64 9.35
N HIS A 18 14.20 14.43 8.56
CA HIS A 18 13.37 15.54 9.01
C HIS A 18 11.92 15.25 8.68
N LEU A 19 11.12 15.10 9.71
CA LEU A 19 9.68 14.88 9.57
C LEU A 19 8.95 16.13 10.04
N ALA A 20 8.06 16.65 9.20
CA ALA A 20 7.28 17.82 9.55
C ALA A 20 5.83 17.68 9.06
N ARG A 21 4.90 18.19 9.84
CA ARG A 21 3.49 18.32 9.50
C ARG A 21 3.13 19.80 9.55
N PHE A 22 2.81 20.35 8.40
CA PHE A 22 2.52 21.77 8.25
C PHE A 22 1.07 21.99 7.84
N ARG A 23 0.43 22.98 8.45
CA ARG A 23 -0.81 23.57 7.95
C ARG A 23 -0.50 24.89 7.26
N PHE A 24 -0.80 24.94 5.96
CA PHE A 24 -0.64 26.13 5.15
C PHE A 24 -1.98 26.85 5.04
N LEU A 25 -2.00 28.11 5.49
CA LEU A 25 -3.15 29.00 5.37
C LEU A 25 -2.89 30.04 4.26
N PRO A 26 -3.93 30.61 3.67
CA PRO A 26 -3.81 31.72 2.70
C PRO A 26 -2.98 32.88 3.26
N GLY A 27 -2.27 33.56 2.35
CA GLY A 27 -1.43 34.70 2.72
C GLY A 27 -0.02 34.33 3.22
N ARG A 28 0.26 33.08 3.55
CA ARG A 28 1.63 32.65 3.85
C ARG A 28 2.43 32.46 2.55
N LYS A 29 3.44 33.28 2.33
CA LYS A 29 4.32 33.17 1.17
C LYS A 29 5.34 32.06 1.41
N ALA A 30 5.24 30.96 0.63
CA ALA A 30 6.33 30.03 0.49
C ALA A 30 7.23 30.46 -0.68
N ALA A 31 8.54 30.36 -0.52
CA ALA A 31 9.49 30.69 -1.59
C ALA A 31 9.71 29.48 -2.50
N LEU A 32 9.87 29.73 -3.80
CA LEU A 32 10.35 28.72 -4.74
C LEU A 32 11.77 28.30 -4.34
N HIS A 33 11.97 27.00 -4.13
CA HIS A 33 13.26 26.49 -3.65
C HIS A 33 13.63 25.16 -4.33
N THR A 34 14.88 24.79 -4.15
CA THR A 34 15.46 23.48 -4.46
C THR A 34 16.21 22.97 -3.22
N HIS A 35 16.60 21.72 -3.20
CA HIS A 35 17.36 21.14 -2.09
C HIS A 35 18.39 20.12 -2.58
N ASP A 36 19.32 19.69 -1.72
CA ASP A 36 20.36 18.70 -2.01
C ASP A 36 20.05 17.32 -1.43
N PHE A 37 18.77 17.07 -1.13
CA PHE A 37 18.28 15.83 -0.53
C PHE A 37 16.93 15.43 -1.16
N PRO A 38 16.55 14.15 -1.16
CA PRO A 38 15.22 13.70 -1.55
C PRO A 38 14.18 14.06 -0.48
N GLU A 39 12.96 14.31 -0.95
CA GLU A 39 11.82 14.66 -0.13
C GLU A 39 10.60 13.88 -0.58
N ILE A 40 9.84 13.34 0.35
CA ILE A 40 8.55 12.70 0.08
C ILE A 40 7.50 13.46 0.87
N PHE A 41 6.43 13.90 0.20
CA PHE A 41 5.32 14.52 0.90
C PHE A 41 3.97 14.06 0.38
N TRP A 42 2.95 14.21 1.20
CA TRP A 42 1.56 14.03 0.77
C TRP A 42 0.64 15.06 1.38
N ILE A 43 -0.43 15.33 0.65
CA ILE A 43 -1.52 16.19 1.13
C ILE A 43 -2.43 15.36 2.03
N GLU A 44 -2.40 15.66 3.32
CA GLU A 44 -3.23 14.98 4.31
C GLU A 44 -4.66 15.51 4.31
N SER A 45 -4.85 16.81 4.07
CA SER A 45 -6.17 17.43 3.90
C SER A 45 -6.09 18.72 3.10
N GLY A 46 -7.15 19.06 2.41
CA GLY A 46 -7.29 20.30 1.63
C GLY A 46 -6.70 20.20 0.22
N GLN A 47 -6.42 21.36 -0.38
CA GLN A 47 -5.96 21.48 -1.76
C GLN A 47 -4.81 22.47 -1.88
N ALA A 48 -3.82 22.12 -2.69
CA ALA A 48 -2.66 22.96 -2.97
C ALA A 48 -2.43 23.14 -4.47
N ARG A 49 -1.88 24.28 -4.84
CA ARG A 49 -1.23 24.48 -6.14
C ARG A 49 0.27 24.20 -5.95
N HIS A 50 0.79 23.27 -6.69
CA HIS A 50 2.19 22.90 -6.73
C HIS A 50 2.84 23.49 -7.97
N ALA A 51 3.62 24.54 -7.82
CA ALA A 51 4.51 24.99 -8.87
C ALA A 51 5.78 24.15 -8.79
N ILE A 52 6.06 23.40 -9.85
CA ILE A 52 7.15 22.40 -9.92
C ILE A 52 7.80 22.44 -11.31
N ASN A 53 9.10 22.67 -11.38
CA ASN A 53 9.89 22.68 -12.61
C ASN A 53 9.23 23.53 -13.74
N GLY A 54 8.74 24.73 -13.40
CA GLY A 54 8.08 25.64 -14.33
C GLY A 54 6.62 25.27 -14.68
N GLN A 55 6.07 24.21 -14.13
CA GLN A 55 4.67 23.79 -14.34
C GLN A 55 3.84 24.01 -13.07
N ASN A 56 2.53 24.23 -13.26
CA ASN A 56 1.56 24.32 -12.16
C ASN A 56 0.68 23.06 -12.15
N LYS A 57 0.64 22.37 -11.02
CA LYS A 57 -0.21 21.19 -10.81
C LYS A 57 -1.12 21.41 -9.61
N ARG A 58 -2.36 20.95 -9.71
CA ARG A 58 -3.26 20.90 -8.56
C ARG A 58 -3.06 19.61 -7.80
N LEU A 59 -2.89 19.73 -6.49
CA LEU A 59 -2.83 18.62 -5.55
C LEU A 59 -4.05 18.63 -4.64
N ASN A 60 -4.54 17.44 -4.33
CA ASN A 60 -5.68 17.21 -3.45
C ASN A 60 -5.28 16.25 -2.33
N THR A 61 -6.12 16.14 -1.31
CA THR A 61 -5.96 15.12 -0.25
C THR A 61 -5.65 13.75 -0.83
N GLY A 62 -4.62 13.08 -0.33
CA GLY A 62 -4.13 11.77 -0.80
C GLY A 62 -3.08 11.84 -1.92
N ASP A 63 -2.76 13.00 -2.48
CA ASP A 63 -1.64 13.10 -3.43
C ASP A 63 -0.31 12.94 -2.71
N LEU A 64 0.48 11.94 -3.11
CA LEU A 64 1.83 11.61 -2.65
C LEU A 64 2.83 11.94 -3.74
N ILE A 65 3.89 12.67 -3.40
CA ILE A 65 4.89 13.18 -4.34
C ILE A 65 6.30 12.79 -3.86
N PHE A 66 7.14 12.34 -4.79
CA PHE A 66 8.54 11.99 -4.56
C PHE A 66 9.46 13.06 -5.17
N ILE A 67 9.80 14.10 -4.40
CA ILE A 67 10.64 15.21 -4.88
C ILE A 67 12.10 14.77 -4.93
N ARG A 68 12.73 15.04 -6.05
CA ARG A 68 14.15 14.77 -6.28
C ARG A 68 14.99 16.00 -5.91
N ALA A 69 16.22 15.81 -5.53
CA ALA A 69 17.13 16.89 -5.15
C ALA A 69 17.15 18.09 -6.12
N PRO A 70 17.21 17.92 -7.47
CA PRO A 70 17.28 19.05 -8.40
C PRO A 70 15.91 19.71 -8.70
N ASP A 71 14.79 19.15 -8.23
CA ASP A 71 13.46 19.71 -8.51
C ASP A 71 13.31 21.10 -7.85
N GLN A 72 12.76 22.06 -8.60
CA GLN A 72 12.43 23.39 -8.10
C GLN A 72 10.93 23.46 -7.83
N HIS A 73 10.56 23.66 -6.58
CA HIS A 73 9.14 23.60 -6.23
C HIS A 73 8.70 24.60 -5.14
N VAL A 74 7.40 24.84 -5.12
CA VAL A 74 6.69 25.56 -4.05
C VAL A 74 5.24 25.11 -3.99
N LEU A 75 4.71 25.03 -2.78
CA LEU A 75 3.31 24.73 -2.51
C LEU A 75 2.57 26.00 -2.04
N ILE A 76 1.41 26.22 -2.61
CA ILE A 76 0.58 27.41 -2.35
C ILE A 76 -0.86 26.92 -2.08
N PRO A 77 -1.54 27.43 -1.03
CA PRO A 77 -2.96 27.13 -0.82
C PRO A 77 -3.81 27.46 -2.06
N SER A 78 -4.75 26.59 -2.41
CA SER A 78 -5.65 26.79 -3.55
C SER A 78 -6.95 27.50 -3.16
N ASP A 79 -7.31 27.48 -1.87
CA ASP A 79 -8.54 28.05 -1.34
C ASP A 79 -8.32 28.64 0.07
N GLU A 80 -9.39 29.24 0.63
CA GLU A 80 -9.36 29.89 1.96
C GLU A 80 -9.17 28.92 3.13
N ASN A 81 -9.45 27.63 2.94
CA ASN A 81 -9.30 26.62 3.99
C ASN A 81 -7.84 26.18 4.14
N GLY A 82 -7.02 26.40 3.11
CA GLY A 82 -5.63 25.95 3.08
C GLY A 82 -5.50 24.44 2.94
N PHE A 83 -4.34 23.91 3.32
CA PHE A 83 -4.07 22.46 3.27
C PHE A 83 -3.12 22.03 4.38
N THR A 84 -3.17 20.76 4.72
CA THR A 84 -2.20 20.13 5.63
C THR A 84 -1.31 19.19 4.82
N LEU A 85 -0.03 19.33 5.04
CA LEU A 85 1.04 18.57 4.40
C LEU A 85 1.82 17.79 5.45
N VAL A 86 2.11 16.53 5.18
CA VAL A 86 3.16 15.79 5.87
C VAL A 86 4.35 15.66 4.93
N ASN A 87 5.52 16.03 5.44
CA ASN A 87 6.77 16.08 4.70
C ASN A 87 7.86 15.28 5.41
N LEU A 88 8.52 14.41 4.67
CA LEU A 88 9.68 13.62 5.10
C LEU A 88 10.85 13.91 4.16
N ALA A 89 11.90 14.51 4.70
CA ALA A 89 13.19 14.69 4.02
C ALA A 89 14.23 13.77 4.65
N PHE A 90 15.19 13.28 3.85
CA PHE A 90 16.24 12.37 4.30
C PHE A 90 17.50 12.47 3.42
N PRO A 91 18.68 11.98 3.88
CA PRO A 91 19.92 12.07 3.10
C PRO A 91 19.85 11.29 1.78
N ASP A 92 20.44 11.86 0.72
CA ASP A 92 20.56 11.20 -0.59
C ASP A 92 21.26 9.84 -0.52
N ALA A 93 22.23 9.68 0.39
CA ALA A 93 22.93 8.42 0.62
C ALA A 93 21.98 7.27 1.06
N VAL A 94 20.90 7.58 1.76
CA VAL A 94 19.88 6.57 2.14
C VAL A 94 19.10 6.13 0.90
N LEU A 95 18.71 7.05 0.05
CA LEU A 95 18.03 6.73 -1.20
C LEU A 95 18.92 5.91 -2.14
N ALA A 96 20.18 6.32 -2.31
CA ALA A 96 21.13 5.60 -3.14
C ALA A 96 21.37 4.16 -2.67
N ASP A 97 21.45 3.93 -1.38
CA ASP A 97 21.61 2.60 -0.77
C ASP A 97 20.34 1.74 -0.95
N LEU A 98 19.16 2.34 -0.79
CA LEU A 98 17.88 1.66 -1.05
C LEU A 98 17.71 1.32 -2.54
N LEU A 99 18.07 2.22 -3.45
CA LEU A 99 18.04 1.97 -4.90
C LEU A 99 19.02 0.86 -5.31
N THR A 100 20.17 0.74 -4.66
CA THR A 100 21.13 -0.34 -4.91
C THR A 100 20.53 -1.71 -4.53
N ARG A 101 19.75 -1.79 -3.46
CA ARG A 101 19.16 -3.04 -2.94
C ARG A 101 17.81 -3.39 -3.56
N HIS A 102 17.02 -2.40 -3.95
CA HIS A 102 15.62 -2.52 -4.34
C HIS A 102 15.30 -1.65 -5.59
N GLY A 103 16.28 -1.49 -6.50
CA GLY A 103 16.16 -0.59 -7.64
C GLY A 103 15.06 -0.98 -8.62
N ASP A 104 14.75 -2.26 -8.74
CA ASP A 104 13.63 -2.80 -9.54
C ASP A 104 12.27 -2.22 -9.11
N VAL A 105 12.07 -2.03 -7.80
CA VAL A 105 10.85 -1.48 -7.21
C VAL A 105 10.89 0.04 -7.11
N LEU A 106 12.02 0.62 -6.67
CA LEU A 106 12.11 2.04 -6.30
C LEU A 106 12.43 2.97 -7.47
N ALA A 107 13.13 2.49 -8.50
CA ALA A 107 13.54 3.33 -9.63
C ALA A 107 12.38 4.07 -10.31
N PRO A 108 11.17 3.52 -10.47
CA PRO A 108 10.05 4.24 -11.07
C PRO A 108 9.65 5.53 -10.33
N PHE A 109 9.86 5.59 -9.00
CA PHE A 109 9.52 6.75 -8.18
C PHE A 109 10.61 7.83 -8.18
N HIS A 110 11.86 7.46 -8.46
CA HIS A 110 13.03 8.33 -8.34
C HIS A 110 13.77 8.57 -9.66
N ASN A 111 13.22 8.08 -10.77
CA ASN A 111 13.83 8.30 -12.10
C ASN A 111 13.92 9.81 -12.42
N SER A 112 15.09 10.26 -12.84
CA SER A 112 15.35 11.65 -13.23
C SER A 112 14.93 11.98 -14.66
N ALA A 113 14.65 10.99 -15.50
CA ALA A 113 14.28 11.20 -16.90
C ALA A 113 12.96 11.98 -17.13
N PRO A 114 11.87 11.78 -16.36
CA PRO A 114 10.67 12.59 -16.49
C PRO A 114 10.91 14.04 -16.03
N ALA A 115 10.35 15.02 -16.74
CA ALA A 115 10.42 16.44 -16.36
C ALA A 115 9.78 16.75 -14.99
N LEU A 116 8.87 15.88 -14.54
CA LEU A 116 8.17 15.99 -13.25
C LEU A 116 8.48 14.80 -12.36
N PRO A 117 8.51 15.00 -11.04
CA PRO A 117 8.65 13.92 -10.06
C PRO A 117 7.44 12.98 -10.08
N ALA A 118 7.63 11.76 -9.60
CA ALA A 118 6.55 10.79 -9.48
C ALA A 118 5.45 11.29 -8.55
N ARG A 119 4.21 11.08 -8.96
CA ARG A 119 3.01 11.40 -8.21
C ARG A 119 2.07 10.22 -8.20
N LEU A 120 1.58 9.88 -7.03
CA LEU A 120 0.60 8.83 -6.81
C LEU A 120 -0.63 9.38 -6.08
N ARG A 121 -1.71 8.65 -6.18
CA ARG A 121 -2.94 8.93 -5.44
C ARG A 121 -3.16 7.85 -4.40
N LEU A 122 -3.09 8.23 -3.14
CA LEU A 122 -3.43 7.36 -2.02
C LEU A 122 -4.94 7.33 -1.80
N ASP A 123 -5.48 6.18 -1.47
CA ASP A 123 -6.83 6.04 -0.95
C ASP A 123 -6.91 6.42 0.54
N GLU A 124 -8.12 6.46 1.10
CA GLU A 124 -8.32 6.84 2.51
C GLU A 124 -7.63 5.88 3.49
N ARG A 125 -7.59 4.58 3.19
CA ARG A 125 -6.95 3.57 4.04
C ARG A 125 -5.43 3.75 4.02
N GLN A 126 -4.86 4.02 2.85
CA GLN A 126 -3.43 4.28 2.68
C GLN A 126 -3.02 5.58 3.42
N VAL A 127 -3.83 6.63 3.32
CA VAL A 127 -3.59 7.89 4.06
C VAL A 127 -3.64 7.64 5.58
N GLN A 128 -4.62 6.87 6.06
CA GLN A 128 -4.73 6.52 7.48
C GLN A 128 -3.55 5.65 7.94
N PHE A 129 -3.15 4.67 7.15
CA PHE A 129 -1.96 3.85 7.44
C PHE A 129 -0.71 4.72 7.57
N LEU A 130 -0.44 5.62 6.62
CA LEU A 130 0.69 6.53 6.69
C LEU A 130 0.61 7.48 7.90
N GLY A 131 -0.58 7.93 8.27
CA GLY A 131 -0.80 8.71 9.49
C GLY A 131 -0.33 7.99 10.76
N ASN A 132 -0.62 6.69 10.87
CA ASN A 132 -0.16 5.85 11.98
C ASN A 132 1.36 5.66 11.96
N GLU A 133 1.93 5.38 10.80
CA GLU A 133 3.38 5.21 10.62
C GLU A 133 4.16 6.49 10.94
N VAL A 134 3.63 7.65 10.55
CA VAL A 134 4.17 8.97 10.90
C VAL A 134 4.14 9.21 12.40
N ALA A 135 3.07 8.81 13.09
CA ALA A 135 2.99 8.94 14.54
C ALA A 135 4.05 8.10 15.27
N ILE A 136 4.40 6.93 14.72
CA ILE A 136 5.51 6.10 15.22
C ILE A 136 6.86 6.79 14.92
N LEU A 137 7.06 7.24 13.68
CA LEU A 137 8.29 7.90 13.24
C LEU A 137 8.57 9.18 14.06
N ALA A 138 7.53 9.97 14.35
CA ALA A 138 7.65 11.21 15.12
C ALA A 138 8.08 11.00 16.59
N ARG A 139 7.81 9.82 17.16
CA ARG A 139 8.19 9.47 18.54
C ARG A 139 9.52 8.73 18.64
N ALA A 140 10.03 8.24 17.52
CA ALA A 140 11.25 7.47 17.49
C ALA A 140 12.50 8.37 17.57
N VAL A 141 13.61 7.78 18.04
CA VAL A 141 14.93 8.41 17.86
C VAL A 141 15.23 8.44 16.36
N HIS A 142 15.76 9.56 15.84
CA HIS A 142 16.00 9.82 14.41
C HIS A 142 17.09 8.91 13.82
N ARG A 143 16.98 7.60 13.99
CA ARG A 143 17.92 6.59 13.52
C ARG A 143 17.61 6.13 12.11
N ARG A 144 18.64 5.79 11.36
CA ARG A 144 18.57 5.26 9.99
C ARG A 144 17.64 4.06 9.89
N LEU A 145 17.72 3.09 10.79
CA LEU A 145 16.87 1.89 10.79
C LEU A 145 15.37 2.22 10.82
N VAL A 146 14.98 3.21 11.63
CA VAL A 146 13.57 3.61 11.75
C VAL A 146 13.08 4.28 10.47
N LEU A 147 13.92 5.12 9.86
CA LEU A 147 13.66 5.71 8.55
C LEU A 147 13.52 4.64 7.47
N GLU A 148 14.46 3.68 7.37
CA GLU A 148 14.42 2.63 6.36
C GLU A 148 13.17 1.75 6.51
N ARG A 149 12.79 1.40 7.74
CA ARG A 149 11.53 0.68 8.01
C ARG A 149 10.31 1.43 7.47
N PHE A 150 10.24 2.75 7.72
CA PHE A 150 9.16 3.59 7.21
C PHE A 150 9.17 3.64 5.68
N LEU A 151 10.32 3.90 5.05
CA LEU A 151 10.45 3.99 3.60
C LEU A 151 10.09 2.67 2.92
N LEU A 152 10.59 1.54 3.41
CA LEU A 152 10.22 0.22 2.86
C LEU A 152 8.72 -0.06 2.99
N GLY A 153 8.11 0.30 4.13
CA GLY A 153 6.66 0.20 4.31
C GLY A 153 5.87 1.10 3.36
N LEU A 154 6.33 2.34 3.13
CA LEU A 154 5.74 3.26 2.18
C LEU A 154 5.83 2.71 0.74
N TYR A 155 7.00 2.26 0.31
CA TYR A 155 7.16 1.71 -1.04
C TYR A 155 6.33 0.44 -1.24
N ALA A 156 6.30 -0.47 -0.27
CA ALA A 156 5.44 -1.65 -0.32
C ALA A 156 3.94 -1.30 -0.38
N LEU A 157 3.53 -0.19 0.25
CA LEU A 157 2.15 0.31 0.22
C LEU A 157 1.76 0.84 -1.16
N VAL A 158 2.70 1.47 -1.87
CA VAL A 158 2.47 2.15 -3.14
C VAL A 158 3.02 1.39 -4.35
N GLU A 159 3.72 0.29 -4.11
CA GLU A 159 4.15 -0.61 -5.17
C GLU A 159 2.91 -1.06 -5.94
N PRO A 160 2.82 -0.83 -7.26
CA PRO A 160 1.77 -1.45 -8.04
C PRO A 160 1.96 -2.95 -7.86
N ALA A 161 0.95 -3.62 -7.28
CA ALA A 161 0.97 -5.06 -7.11
C ALA A 161 1.52 -5.68 -8.38
N ALA A 162 2.65 -6.38 -8.26
CA ALA A 162 3.47 -6.82 -9.37
C ALA A 162 2.59 -7.38 -10.48
N THR A 163 2.63 -6.71 -11.64
CA THR A 163 2.03 -7.13 -12.89
C THR A 163 0.58 -7.58 -12.82
N SER A 164 -0.29 -6.62 -12.81
CA SER A 164 -1.48 -6.69 -13.66
C SER A 164 -1.72 -5.27 -14.16
N GLU A 165 -1.91 -5.07 -15.46
CA GLU A 165 -2.75 -3.99 -15.95
C GLU A 165 -4.13 -4.15 -15.30
N THR A 166 -4.21 -3.88 -14.00
CA THR A 166 -5.46 -3.83 -13.27
C THR A 166 -6.15 -2.55 -13.69
N ALA A 167 -6.92 -2.66 -14.77
CA ALA A 167 -8.15 -1.92 -14.83
C ALA A 167 -8.69 -1.90 -13.40
N CYS A 168 -8.84 -0.69 -12.83
CA CYS A 168 -9.35 -0.48 -11.48
C CYS A 168 -10.50 -1.46 -11.24
N LEU A 169 -10.37 -2.32 -10.22
CA LEU A 169 -11.45 -3.28 -9.90
C LEU A 169 -12.75 -2.48 -9.78
N PRO A 170 -13.81 -2.88 -10.45
CA PRO A 170 -15.10 -2.25 -10.22
C PRO A 170 -15.43 -2.23 -8.72
N ASP A 171 -15.94 -1.12 -8.20
CA ASP A 171 -16.18 -0.92 -6.75
C ASP A 171 -16.96 -2.09 -6.13
N TRP A 172 -17.95 -2.62 -6.86
CA TRP A 172 -18.73 -3.78 -6.42
C TRP A 172 -17.88 -5.06 -6.30
N LEU A 173 -16.85 -5.23 -7.15
CA LEU A 173 -15.95 -6.38 -7.08
C LEU A 173 -14.95 -6.23 -5.95
N ALA A 174 -14.42 -5.03 -5.73
CA ALA A 174 -13.56 -4.73 -4.59
C ALA A 174 -14.29 -5.03 -3.27
N LEU A 175 -15.54 -4.55 -3.13
CA LEU A 175 -16.39 -4.84 -1.97
C LEU A 175 -16.71 -6.34 -1.82
N ALA A 176 -16.95 -7.04 -2.93
CA ALA A 176 -17.17 -8.49 -2.91
C ALA A 176 -15.93 -9.25 -2.46
N CYS A 177 -14.73 -8.83 -2.87
CA CYS A 177 -13.45 -9.40 -2.44
C CYS A 177 -13.17 -9.18 -0.95
N GLU A 178 -13.65 -8.10 -0.35
CA GLU A 178 -13.60 -7.89 1.10
C GLU A 178 -14.57 -8.83 1.83
N ARG A 179 -15.83 -8.84 1.41
CA ARG A 179 -16.88 -9.64 2.04
C ARG A 179 -16.63 -11.15 1.95
N ILE A 180 -16.05 -11.63 0.86
CA ILE A 180 -15.78 -13.05 0.69
C ILE A 180 -14.74 -13.58 1.70
N GLN A 181 -14.00 -12.74 2.41
CA GLN A 181 -13.13 -13.14 3.50
C GLN A 181 -13.90 -13.57 4.75
N GLU A 182 -15.16 -13.20 4.85
CA GLU A 182 -16.01 -13.60 5.95
C GLU A 182 -16.51 -15.04 5.76
N ARG A 183 -16.50 -15.83 6.84
CA ARG A 183 -16.89 -17.24 6.83
C ARG A 183 -18.25 -17.49 6.17
N HIS A 184 -19.23 -16.69 6.48
CA HIS A 184 -20.60 -16.78 5.98
C HIS A 184 -20.69 -16.66 4.45
N TYR A 185 -19.73 -15.99 3.80
CA TYR A 185 -19.66 -15.94 2.34
C TYR A 185 -18.77 -17.05 1.76
N PHE A 186 -17.52 -17.20 2.20
CA PHE A 186 -16.64 -18.18 1.56
C PHE A 186 -17.11 -19.63 1.74
N SER A 187 -17.77 -19.97 2.87
CA SER A 187 -18.31 -21.32 3.07
C SER A 187 -19.37 -21.74 2.03
N ARG A 188 -20.00 -20.76 1.37
CA ARG A 188 -21.00 -21.00 0.31
C ARG A 188 -20.37 -21.13 -1.10
N GLY A 189 -19.05 -21.12 -1.21
CA GLY A 189 -18.36 -21.24 -2.49
C GLY A 189 -18.58 -20.07 -3.43
N SER A 190 -18.59 -20.32 -4.73
CA SER A 190 -18.84 -19.30 -5.74
C SER A 190 -20.19 -18.59 -5.59
N ALA A 191 -21.21 -19.27 -5.06
CA ALA A 191 -22.50 -18.66 -4.73
C ALA A 191 -22.36 -17.57 -3.63
N GLY A 192 -21.43 -17.75 -2.68
CA GLY A 192 -21.09 -16.74 -1.69
C GLY A 192 -20.48 -15.48 -2.31
N LEU A 193 -19.58 -15.63 -3.27
CA LEU A 193 -19.00 -14.50 -4.00
C LEU A 193 -20.05 -13.76 -4.84
N VAL A 194 -20.94 -14.49 -5.52
CA VAL A 194 -22.08 -13.93 -6.27
C VAL A 194 -23.01 -13.14 -5.34
N SER A 195 -23.31 -13.70 -4.16
CA SER A 195 -24.12 -13.03 -3.13
C SER A 195 -23.43 -11.75 -2.60
N ALA A 196 -22.13 -11.82 -2.33
CA ALA A 196 -21.34 -10.67 -1.88
C ALA A 196 -21.29 -9.56 -2.93
N ALA A 197 -21.22 -9.93 -4.20
CA ALA A 197 -21.14 -9.03 -5.35
C ALA A 197 -22.48 -8.32 -5.68
N GLY A 198 -23.61 -8.91 -5.33
CA GLY A 198 -24.94 -8.40 -5.71
C GLY A 198 -25.13 -8.29 -7.23
N ARG A 199 -24.54 -9.21 -8.01
CA ARG A 199 -24.56 -9.25 -9.48
C ARG A 199 -24.91 -10.65 -9.97
N SER A 200 -25.25 -10.79 -11.28
CA SER A 200 -25.53 -12.12 -11.84
C SER A 200 -24.28 -13.00 -11.85
N PRO A 201 -24.43 -14.34 -11.75
CA PRO A 201 -23.30 -15.27 -11.78
C PRO A 201 -22.43 -15.12 -13.03
N GLU A 202 -23.03 -14.90 -14.19
CA GLU A 202 -22.35 -14.74 -15.48
C GLU A 202 -21.50 -13.47 -15.49
N HIS A 203 -22.05 -12.37 -14.95
CA HIS A 203 -21.32 -11.11 -14.85
C HIS A 203 -20.14 -11.23 -13.90
N VAL A 204 -20.33 -11.82 -12.72
CA VAL A 204 -19.25 -12.09 -11.75
C VAL A 204 -18.19 -12.99 -12.39
N ALA A 205 -18.56 -14.07 -13.06
CA ALA A 205 -17.61 -14.99 -13.68
C ALA A 205 -16.77 -14.31 -14.78
N ARG A 206 -17.40 -13.48 -15.62
CA ARG A 206 -16.70 -12.74 -16.67
C ARG A 206 -15.71 -11.74 -16.10
N VAL A 207 -16.11 -10.96 -15.09
CA VAL A 207 -15.27 -9.90 -14.50
C VAL A 207 -14.17 -10.49 -13.63
N VAL A 208 -14.44 -11.52 -12.82
CA VAL A 208 -13.43 -12.26 -12.03
C VAL A 208 -12.36 -12.86 -12.96
N ARG A 209 -12.79 -13.48 -14.07
CA ARG A 209 -11.82 -14.04 -15.04
C ARG A 209 -10.99 -12.98 -15.72
N ALA A 210 -11.59 -11.82 -16.05
CA ALA A 210 -10.87 -10.71 -16.68
C ALA A 210 -9.83 -10.08 -15.74
N HIS A 211 -10.14 -9.95 -14.43
CA HIS A 211 -9.25 -9.29 -13.47
C HIS A 211 -8.29 -10.23 -12.75
N PHE A 212 -8.70 -11.47 -12.46
CA PHE A 212 -7.90 -12.42 -11.67
C PHE A 212 -7.38 -13.63 -12.45
N GLY A 213 -7.72 -13.75 -13.74
CA GLY A 213 -7.27 -14.86 -14.58
C GLY A 213 -7.80 -16.24 -14.18
N CYS A 214 -8.76 -16.32 -13.23
CA CYS A 214 -9.28 -17.58 -12.69
C CYS A 214 -10.82 -17.59 -12.62
N THR A 215 -11.40 -18.76 -12.35
CA THR A 215 -12.85 -18.85 -12.15
C THR A 215 -13.25 -18.34 -10.76
N PRO A 216 -14.52 -17.91 -10.54
CA PRO A 216 -15.03 -17.59 -9.20
C PRO A 216 -14.83 -18.74 -8.18
N SER A 217 -14.97 -19.99 -8.61
CA SER A 217 -14.73 -21.17 -7.77
C SER A 217 -13.27 -21.28 -7.33
N ASP A 218 -12.33 -21.10 -8.26
CA ASP A 218 -10.89 -21.12 -7.95
C ASP A 218 -10.50 -19.99 -7.01
N TYR A 219 -11.05 -18.80 -7.26
CA TYR A 219 -10.84 -17.64 -6.39
C TYR A 219 -11.29 -17.91 -4.95
N VAL A 220 -12.51 -18.41 -4.77
CA VAL A 220 -13.06 -18.72 -3.43
C VAL A 220 -12.34 -19.92 -2.80
N ASN A 221 -11.99 -20.96 -3.57
CA ASN A 221 -11.25 -22.10 -3.03
C ASN A 221 -9.87 -21.70 -2.51
N ARG A 222 -9.19 -20.73 -3.13
CA ARG A 222 -7.95 -20.17 -2.61
C ARG A 222 -8.17 -19.58 -1.21
N ILE A 223 -9.21 -18.76 -1.01
CA ILE A 223 -9.54 -18.14 0.28
C ILE A 223 -9.87 -19.22 1.33
N ARG A 224 -10.64 -20.25 0.95
CA ARG A 224 -10.94 -21.38 1.83
C ARG A 224 -9.69 -22.12 2.28
N MET A 225 -8.73 -22.31 1.38
CA MET A 225 -7.49 -23.02 1.69
C MET A 225 -6.56 -22.16 2.56
N GLU A 226 -6.51 -20.85 2.37
CA GLU A 226 -5.80 -19.91 3.24
C GLU A 226 -6.40 -19.89 4.66
N HIS A 227 -7.73 -19.88 4.78
CA HIS A 227 -8.41 -20.02 6.06
C HIS A 227 -8.08 -21.35 6.73
N ALA A 228 -8.19 -22.46 6.00
CA ALA A 228 -7.87 -23.79 6.51
C ALA A 228 -6.40 -23.88 6.98
N ALA A 229 -5.47 -23.32 6.24
CA ALA A 229 -4.05 -23.32 6.62
C ALA A 229 -3.82 -22.53 7.91
N ARG A 230 -4.52 -21.42 8.13
CA ARG A 230 -4.47 -20.63 9.37
C ARG A 230 -5.02 -21.45 10.55
N GLU A 231 -6.19 -22.06 10.39
CA GLU A 231 -6.79 -22.91 11.42
C GLU A 231 -5.90 -24.13 11.79
N LEU A 232 -5.29 -24.76 10.78
CA LEU A 232 -4.36 -25.86 11.01
C LEU A 232 -3.11 -25.45 11.80
N ARG A 233 -2.65 -24.20 11.69
CA ARG A 233 -1.49 -23.68 12.45
C ARG A 233 -1.84 -23.25 13.86
N LEU A 234 -3.03 -22.68 14.05
CA LEU A 234 -3.41 -21.97 15.28
C LEU A 234 -4.35 -22.76 16.18
N SER A 235 -4.84 -23.93 15.73
CA SER A 235 -5.77 -24.73 16.51
C SER A 235 -5.48 -26.24 16.42
N SER A 236 -5.95 -26.99 17.43
CA SER A 236 -5.92 -28.46 17.45
C SER A 236 -7.19 -29.09 16.86
N ARG A 237 -8.08 -28.30 16.27
CA ARG A 237 -9.37 -28.74 15.73
C ARG A 237 -9.18 -29.87 14.69
N PRO A 238 -10.06 -30.88 14.67
CA PRO A 238 -10.02 -31.92 13.66
C PRO A 238 -10.08 -31.38 12.23
N VAL A 239 -9.33 -31.99 11.31
CA VAL A 239 -9.29 -31.57 9.90
C VAL A 239 -10.69 -31.58 9.27
N VAL A 240 -11.54 -32.52 9.67
CA VAL A 240 -12.92 -32.62 9.19
C VAL A 240 -13.76 -31.41 9.60
N GLU A 241 -13.58 -30.88 10.80
CA GLU A 241 -14.29 -29.68 11.24
C GLU A 241 -13.85 -28.45 10.46
N ILE A 242 -12.55 -28.31 10.20
CA ILE A 242 -12.01 -27.23 9.37
C ILE A 242 -12.54 -27.33 7.93
N SER A 243 -12.62 -28.55 7.37
CA SER A 243 -13.21 -28.78 6.05
C SER A 243 -14.67 -28.31 5.98
N LEU A 244 -15.48 -28.72 6.96
CA LEU A 244 -16.89 -28.32 7.06
C LEU A 244 -17.05 -26.81 7.25
N GLU A 245 -16.18 -26.18 8.03
CA GLU A 245 -16.16 -24.72 8.20
C GLU A 245 -15.84 -23.99 6.90
N CYS A 246 -14.97 -24.55 6.06
CA CYS A 246 -14.73 -24.06 4.72
C CYS A 246 -15.90 -24.30 3.75
N GLY A 247 -16.97 -24.99 4.19
CA GLY A 247 -18.11 -25.36 3.35
C GLY A 247 -17.76 -26.47 2.34
N ILE A 248 -16.87 -27.38 2.72
CA ILE A 248 -16.47 -28.53 1.89
C ILE A 248 -16.78 -29.80 2.69
N GLU A 249 -17.90 -30.48 2.34
CA GLU A 249 -18.35 -31.68 3.01
C GLU A 249 -17.54 -32.92 2.60
N ASP A 250 -17.11 -33.00 1.33
CA ASP A 250 -16.24 -34.07 0.85
C ASP A 250 -14.81 -33.84 1.29
N LEU A 251 -14.37 -34.63 2.27
CA LEU A 251 -13.02 -34.57 2.82
C LEU A 251 -11.94 -34.90 1.78
N SER A 252 -12.24 -35.79 0.83
CA SER A 252 -11.29 -36.15 -0.24
C SER A 252 -11.06 -34.96 -1.17
N HIS A 253 -12.14 -34.25 -1.51
CA HIS A 253 -12.07 -33.02 -2.28
C HIS A 253 -11.30 -31.92 -1.53
N PHE A 254 -11.55 -31.76 -0.22
CA PHE A 254 -10.78 -30.82 0.61
C PHE A 254 -9.28 -31.14 0.60
N TYR A 255 -8.90 -32.41 0.77
CA TYR A 255 -7.49 -32.84 0.72
C TYR A 255 -6.84 -32.56 -0.64
N ALA A 256 -7.59 -32.77 -1.74
CA ALA A 256 -7.11 -32.47 -3.09
C ALA A 256 -6.84 -30.96 -3.29
N LEU A 257 -7.79 -30.11 -2.90
CA LEU A 257 -7.66 -28.65 -2.97
C LEU A 257 -6.48 -28.16 -2.09
N PHE A 258 -6.39 -28.67 -0.87
CA PHE A 258 -5.34 -28.26 0.05
C PHE A 258 -3.94 -28.67 -0.45
N ARG A 259 -3.83 -29.88 -1.02
CA ARG A 259 -2.57 -30.34 -1.62
C ARG A 259 -2.19 -29.52 -2.86
N ALA A 260 -3.17 -29.16 -3.67
CA ALA A 260 -2.94 -28.28 -4.84
C ALA A 260 -2.44 -26.89 -4.41
N ALA A 261 -2.98 -26.34 -3.31
CA ALA A 261 -2.61 -25.02 -2.82
C ALA A 261 -1.24 -24.98 -2.08
N PHE A 262 -0.92 -26.03 -1.29
CA PHE A 262 0.23 -26.01 -0.37
C PHE A 262 1.26 -27.14 -0.59
N GLY A 263 1.10 -27.95 -1.63
CA GLY A 263 2.02 -29.03 -1.98
C GLY A 263 2.03 -30.22 -1.00
N GLN A 264 1.24 -30.19 0.07
CA GLN A 264 1.20 -31.22 1.10
C GLN A 264 -0.20 -31.41 1.68
N THR A 265 -0.40 -32.54 2.41
CA THR A 265 -1.70 -32.81 3.02
C THR A 265 -1.94 -31.91 4.25
N PRO A 266 -3.22 -31.64 4.62
CA PRO A 266 -3.56 -30.87 5.82
C PRO A 266 -2.90 -31.38 7.11
N ARG A 267 -2.84 -32.72 7.29
CA ARG A 267 -2.18 -33.34 8.45
C ARG A 267 -0.68 -33.05 8.47
N ARG A 268 -0.01 -33.23 7.33
CA ARG A 268 1.43 -32.94 7.23
C ARG A 268 1.71 -31.46 7.42
N TYR A 269 0.88 -30.57 6.85
CA TYR A 269 0.97 -29.13 7.01
C TYR A 269 0.89 -28.72 8.49
N ARG A 270 -0.06 -29.32 9.25
CA ARG A 270 -0.17 -29.11 10.70
C ARG A 270 1.11 -29.53 11.41
N MET A 271 1.61 -30.73 11.17
CA MET A 271 2.81 -31.23 11.84
C MET A 271 4.05 -30.36 11.63
N THR A 272 4.18 -29.76 10.45
CA THR A 272 5.35 -28.92 10.10
C THR A 272 5.19 -27.45 10.48
N ASN A 273 3.95 -26.96 10.68
CA ASN A 273 3.67 -25.53 10.86
C ASN A 273 2.82 -25.21 12.10
N HIS A 274 2.59 -26.19 12.99
CA HIS A 274 1.78 -25.98 14.19
C HIS A 274 2.61 -25.25 15.24
N HIS A 275 2.21 -24.02 15.53
CA HIS A 275 2.75 -23.24 16.62
C HIS A 275 1.68 -23.12 17.72
N LEU A 276 1.74 -24.00 18.72
CA LEU A 276 1.10 -23.74 20.01
C LEU A 276 2.02 -22.82 20.80
N PHE A 277 1.53 -21.63 21.13
CA PHE A 277 2.14 -20.76 22.13
C PHE A 277 1.84 -21.30 23.53
#